data_3ee5023f7f7542168e3f780d06d402b8
#
_entry.id   3ee5023f7f7542168e3f780d06d402b8
#
_cell.length_a   1.000
_cell.length_b   1.000
_cell.length_c   1.000
_cell.angle_alpha   90.00
_cell.angle_beta   90.00
_cell.angle_gamma   90.00
#
_symmetry.space_group_name_H-M   'P 1'
#
loop_
_entity.id
_entity.type
_entity.pdbx_description
1 polymer ?
#
loop_
_entity_poly.entity_id
_entity_poly.type
_entity_poly.pdbx_seq_one_letter_code
_entity_poly.pdbx_strand_id
1 'polypeptide(L)'
;MTHEERRKQDRADLGAIFSTREGARFFSALLDLCGVFRLSYQGEETHAAAFKEGARNVGLQVLHALEEIDPQARQRLRDADTEREVTRNDDDEDEF
;
A
#
# COMPACT_ATOMS: atom_id res chain seq x y z
N MET A 1 -26.64 -3.02 11.53
CA MET A 1 -25.54 -3.84 11.02
C MET A 1 -24.65 -4.26 12.16
N THR A 2 -24.38 -5.55 12.25
CA THR A 2 -23.54 -6.05 13.31
C THR A 2 -22.09 -5.76 12.99
N HIS A 3 -21.24 -5.92 13.98
CA HIS A 3 -19.81 -5.73 13.81
C HIS A 3 -19.25 -6.67 12.74
N GLU A 4 -19.72 -7.91 12.75
CA GLU A 4 -19.25 -8.88 11.81
C GLU A 4 -19.70 -8.56 10.39
N GLU A 5 -20.92 -8.09 10.25
CA GLU A 5 -21.43 -7.71 8.94
C GLU A 5 -20.65 -6.51 8.38
N ARG A 6 -20.28 -5.59 9.27
CA ARG A 6 -19.52 -4.45 8.85
C ARG A 6 -18.13 -4.86 8.36
N ARG A 7 -17.51 -5.81 9.06
CA ARG A 7 -16.20 -6.28 8.64
C ARG A 7 -16.27 -7.00 7.30
N LYS A 8 -17.34 -7.74 7.07
CA LYS A 8 -17.51 -8.41 5.81
C LYS A 8 -17.68 -7.40 4.69
N GLN A 9 -18.44 -6.33 4.94
CA GLN A 9 -18.66 -5.32 3.94
C GLN A 9 -17.35 -4.59 3.64
N ASP A 10 -16.58 -4.27 4.67
CA ASP A 10 -15.30 -3.61 4.47
C ASP A 10 -14.37 -4.46 3.63
N ARG A 11 -14.36 -5.75 3.87
CA ARG A 11 -13.50 -6.65 3.12
C ARG A 11 -13.95 -6.75 1.66
N ALA A 12 -15.26 -6.78 1.44
CA ALA A 12 -15.79 -6.84 0.08
C ALA A 12 -15.43 -5.56 -0.68
N ASP A 13 -15.54 -4.42 -0.01
CA ASP A 13 -15.21 -3.14 -0.63
C ASP A 13 -13.74 -3.07 -0.95
N LEU A 14 -12.91 -3.50 -0.02
CA LEU A 14 -11.47 -3.51 -0.21
C LEU A 14 -11.11 -4.38 -1.41
N GLY A 15 -11.73 -5.55 -1.50
CA GLY A 15 -11.47 -6.45 -2.61
C GLY A 15 -11.90 -5.87 -3.94
N ALA A 16 -13.04 -5.19 -3.95
CA ALA A 16 -13.52 -4.57 -5.17
C ALA A 16 -12.55 -3.51 -5.68
N ILE A 17 -12.02 -2.72 -4.76
CA ILE A 17 -11.08 -1.67 -5.14
C ILE A 17 -9.76 -2.28 -5.58
N PHE A 18 -9.27 -3.25 -4.81
CA PHE A 18 -7.97 -3.84 -5.11
C PHE A 18 -7.98 -4.67 -6.38
N SER A 19 -9.15 -5.12 -6.82
CA SER A 19 -9.21 -5.92 -8.03
C SER A 19 -8.97 -5.09 -9.29
N THR A 20 -9.01 -3.77 -9.19
CA THR A 20 -8.79 -2.93 -10.35
C THR A 20 -7.30 -2.60 -10.45
N ARG A 21 -6.87 -2.22 -11.63
CA ARG A 21 -5.50 -1.80 -11.84
C ARG A 21 -5.20 -0.55 -11.03
N GLU A 22 -6.14 0.38 -11.05
CA GLU A 22 -5.97 1.62 -10.31
C GLU A 22 -5.90 1.37 -8.82
N GLY A 23 -6.71 0.44 -8.33
CA GLY A 23 -6.68 0.10 -6.92
C GLY A 23 -5.37 -0.51 -6.49
N ALA A 24 -4.82 -1.40 -7.32
CA ALA A 24 -3.53 -2.01 -7.02
C ALA A 24 -2.44 -0.94 -6.98
N ARG A 25 -2.49 0.01 -7.89
CA ARG A 25 -1.51 1.09 -7.91
C ARG A 25 -1.68 2.01 -6.71
N PHE A 26 -2.93 2.27 -6.34
CA PHE A 26 -3.20 3.10 -5.18
C PHE A 26 -2.64 2.45 -3.91
N PHE A 27 -2.89 1.17 -3.73
CA PHE A 27 -2.41 0.50 -2.53
C PHE A 27 -0.89 0.35 -2.55
N SER A 28 -0.30 0.19 -3.73
CA SER A 28 1.15 0.18 -3.82
C SER A 28 1.71 1.51 -3.34
N ALA A 29 1.11 2.61 -3.77
CA ALA A 29 1.55 3.93 -3.37
C ALA A 29 1.34 4.15 -1.87
N LEU A 30 0.21 3.72 -1.37
CA LEU A 30 -0.11 3.89 0.04
C LEU A 30 0.87 3.12 0.92
N LEU A 31 1.16 1.88 0.56
CA LEU A 31 2.07 1.07 1.35
C LEU A 31 3.49 1.60 1.29
N ASP A 32 3.85 2.16 0.15
CA ASP A 32 5.15 2.79 0.03
C ASP A 32 5.22 4.01 0.94
N LEU A 33 4.16 4.80 0.97
CA LEU A 33 4.11 5.96 1.83
C LEU A 33 4.21 5.55 3.30
N CYS A 34 3.62 4.43 3.66
CA CYS A 34 3.68 3.93 5.03
C CYS A 34 5.01 3.28 5.36
N GLY A 35 5.87 3.13 4.39
CA GLY A 35 7.19 2.56 4.62
C GLY A 35 7.24 1.05 4.69
N VAL A 36 6.21 0.38 4.18
CA VAL A 36 6.15 -1.07 4.28
C VAL A 36 7.20 -1.74 3.41
N PHE A 37 7.35 -1.26 2.18
CA PHE A 37 8.29 -1.88 1.27
C PHE A 37 9.61 -1.15 1.16
N ARG A 38 9.74 0.05 1.74
CA ARG A 38 10.93 0.76 1.56
C ARG A 38 11.87 0.48 2.66
N LEU A 39 13.04 0.11 2.30
CA LEU A 39 13.98 -0.13 3.30
C LEU A 39 14.93 0.96 3.45
N SER A 40 14.90 1.88 2.66
CA SER A 40 15.92 2.82 2.59
C SER A 40 15.84 3.88 3.55
N TYR A 41 15.59 3.72 4.77
CA TYR A 41 15.42 4.75 5.47
C TYR A 41 16.53 5.10 6.25
N GLN A 42 16.90 6.22 6.37
CA GLN A 42 18.04 6.52 6.97
C GLN A 42 17.82 6.99 8.30
N GLY A 43 18.56 6.75 9.19
CA GLY A 43 18.42 7.04 10.54
C GLY A 43 18.04 8.41 10.81
N GLU A 44 17.15 8.65 11.69
CA GLU A 44 16.72 9.86 11.91
C GLU A 44 16.53 10.13 13.28
N GLU A 45 15.91 11.17 13.65
CA GLU A 45 15.67 11.50 15.01
C GLU A 45 14.70 10.55 15.59
N THR A 46 14.74 10.40 16.89
CA THR A 46 13.95 9.40 17.57
C THR A 46 12.46 9.56 17.37
N HIS A 47 11.95 10.77 17.44
CA HIS A 47 10.52 10.94 17.29
C HIS A 47 10.10 10.70 15.82
N ALA A 48 10.98 10.99 14.89
CA ALA A 48 10.69 10.70 13.51
C ALA A 48 10.64 9.19 13.30
N ALA A 49 11.52 8.46 13.96
CA ALA A 49 11.52 7.01 13.84
C ALA A 49 10.24 6.43 14.43
N ALA A 50 9.78 6.96 15.55
CA ALA A 50 8.56 6.47 16.18
C ALA A 50 7.36 6.72 15.27
N PHE A 51 7.29 7.87 14.64
CA PHE A 51 6.21 8.18 13.73
C PHE A 51 6.23 7.22 12.54
N LYS A 52 7.40 6.96 12.00
CA LYS A 52 7.51 6.07 10.87
C LYS A 52 7.14 4.64 11.23
N GLU A 53 7.46 4.25 12.44
CA GLU A 53 7.11 2.92 12.88
C GLU A 53 5.60 2.78 13.00
N GLY A 54 4.92 3.82 13.48
CA GLY A 54 3.47 3.80 13.55
C GLY A 54 2.85 3.72 12.18
N ALA A 55 3.37 4.49 11.23
CA ALA A 55 2.86 4.45 9.87
C ALA A 55 3.08 3.08 9.26
N ARG A 56 4.24 2.47 9.52
CA ARG A 56 4.53 1.16 8.99
C ARG A 56 3.58 0.12 9.56
N ASN A 57 3.25 0.24 10.84
CA ASN A 57 2.32 -0.70 11.44
C ASN A 57 0.94 -0.63 10.79
N VAL A 58 0.46 0.56 10.49
CA VAL A 58 -0.80 0.70 9.80
C VAL A 58 -0.70 0.07 8.41
N GLY A 59 0.39 0.34 7.71
CA GLY A 59 0.58 -0.22 6.38
C GLY A 59 0.61 -1.73 6.39
N LEU A 60 1.23 -2.33 7.41
CA LEU A 60 1.27 -3.78 7.51
C LEU A 60 -0.12 -4.35 7.73
N GLN A 61 -0.98 -3.66 8.47
CA GLN A 61 -2.33 -4.13 8.65
C GLN A 61 -3.10 -4.10 7.33
N VAL A 62 -2.88 -3.07 6.53
CA VAL A 62 -3.50 -2.97 5.22
C VAL A 62 -2.99 -4.11 4.33
N LEU A 63 -1.69 -4.34 4.33
CA LEU A 63 -1.12 -5.41 3.52
C LEU A 63 -1.71 -6.76 3.89
N HIS A 64 -1.82 -7.02 5.19
CA HIS A 64 -2.36 -8.30 5.63
C HIS A 64 -3.83 -8.45 5.21
N ALA A 65 -4.58 -7.36 5.25
CA ALA A 65 -5.97 -7.42 4.80
C ALA A 65 -6.05 -7.72 3.30
N LEU A 66 -5.15 -7.16 2.52
CA LEU A 66 -5.12 -7.45 1.09
C LEU A 66 -4.73 -8.89 0.82
N GLU A 67 -3.79 -9.40 1.61
CA GLU A 67 -3.36 -10.78 1.44
C GLU A 67 -4.45 -11.78 1.80
N GLU A 68 -5.31 -11.43 2.73
CA GLU A 68 -6.42 -12.29 3.07
C GLU A 68 -7.44 -12.37 1.94
N ILE A 69 -7.57 -11.31 1.19
CA ILE A 69 -8.51 -11.26 0.10
C ILE A 69 -7.96 -11.88 -1.16
N ASP A 70 -6.67 -11.67 -1.40
CA ASP A 70 -6.04 -12.07 -2.65
C ASP A 70 -4.70 -12.72 -2.34
N PRO A 71 -4.56 -14.02 -2.53
CA PRO A 71 -3.30 -14.69 -2.23
C PRO A 71 -2.12 -14.16 -3.03
N GLN A 72 -2.38 -13.46 -4.13
CA GLN A 72 -1.30 -12.92 -4.93
C GLN A 72 -1.13 -11.43 -4.70
N ALA A 73 -1.63 -10.93 -3.59
CA ALA A 73 -1.58 -9.51 -3.31
C ALA A 73 -0.17 -8.95 -3.37
N ARG A 74 0.79 -9.63 -2.77
CA ARG A 74 2.16 -9.12 -2.76
C ARG A 74 2.72 -9.00 -4.16
N GLN A 75 2.45 -9.98 -5.00
CA GLN A 75 2.96 -9.94 -6.37
C GLN A 75 2.29 -8.83 -7.15
N ARG A 76 0.98 -8.69 -6.97
CA ARG A 76 0.27 -7.63 -7.67
C ARG A 76 0.74 -6.25 -7.23
N LEU A 77 1.08 -6.10 -5.96
CA LEU A 77 1.58 -4.84 -5.45
C LEU A 77 2.97 -4.54 -5.99
N ARG A 78 3.81 -5.56 -6.13
CA ARG A 78 5.12 -5.37 -6.71
C ARG A 78 5.02 -4.98 -8.17
N ASP A 79 4.12 -5.63 -8.90
CA ASP A 79 3.94 -5.30 -10.30
C ASP A 79 3.44 -3.88 -10.45
N ALA A 80 2.54 -3.46 -9.56
CA ALA A 80 2.02 -2.11 -9.58
C ALA A 80 3.11 -1.08 -9.24
N ASP A 81 3.99 -1.45 -8.33
CA ASP A 81 5.09 -0.58 -7.95
C ASP A 81 6.03 -0.36 -9.13
N THR A 82 6.34 -1.43 -9.85
CA THR A 82 7.17 -1.33 -11.03
C THR A 82 6.52 -0.44 -12.08
N GLU A 83 5.22 -0.58 -12.26
CA GLU A 83 4.49 0.22 -13.20
C GLU A 83 4.52 1.69 -12.82
N ARG A 84 4.38 1.97 -11.54
CA ARG A 84 4.44 3.33 -11.05
C ARG A 84 5.81 3.96 -11.26
N GLU A 85 6.87 3.18 -11.11
CA GLU A 85 8.20 3.66 -11.31
C GLU A 85 8.42 4.09 -12.76
N VAL A 86 7.96 3.29 -13.68
CA VAL A 86 8.12 3.60 -15.09
C VAL A 86 7.36 4.88 -15.44
N THR A 87 6.14 4.99 -14.97
CA THR A 87 5.34 6.16 -15.24
C THR A 87 5.95 7.40 -14.65
N ARG A 88 6.50 7.29 -13.46
CA ARG A 88 7.09 8.43 -12.78
C ARG A 88 8.32 8.93 -13.54
N ASN A 89 9.12 8.01 -14.06
CA ASN A 89 10.30 8.40 -14.80
C ASN A 89 9.92 9.15 -16.07
N ASP A 90 8.86 8.72 -16.73
CA ASP A 90 8.39 9.39 -17.92
C ASP A 90 7.88 10.79 -17.56
N ASP A 91 7.14 10.89 -16.48
CA ASP A 91 6.61 12.17 -16.07
C ASP A 91 7.70 13.13 -15.66
N ASP A 92 8.73 12.64 -15.01
CA ASP A 92 9.81 13.47 -14.57
C ASP A 92 10.47 14.16 -15.74
N GLU A 93 10.54 13.50 -16.87
CA GLU A 93 11.12 14.11 -18.01
C GLU A 93 10.30 15.26 -18.52
N ASP A 94 9.00 15.15 -18.43
CA ASP A 94 8.17 16.19 -18.94
C ASP A 94 7.94 17.27 -17.98
N GLU A 95 8.07 17.03 -16.71
CA GLU A 95 7.53 17.87 -15.85
C GLU A 95 8.25 18.96 -15.39
N PHE A 96 9.25 18.90 -15.14
CA PHE A 96 9.95 20.00 -14.59
C PHE A 96 11.25 20.12 -15.31
#